data_efbfb4c77b73ae02ca8e0ecf532a69f3
#
_entry.id   efbfb4c77b73ae02ca8e0ecf532a69f3
#
_cell.length_a   1.000
_cell.length_b   1.000
_cell.length_c   1.000
_cell.angle_alpha   90.00
_cell.angle_beta   90.00
_cell.angle_gamma   90.00
#
_symmetry.space_group_name_H-M   'P 1'
#
loop_
_entity.id
_entity.type
_entity.pdbx_description
1 polymer ?
#
loop_
_entity_poly.entity_id
_entity_poly.type
_entity_poly.pdbx_seq_one_letter_code
_entity_poly.pdbx_strand_id
1 'polypeptide(L)'
;MDWPFLVTLFLIGLGGSFVSAMTGLGGAIIIVPTLLYIPPMVGVGNLDMKQVSGITIIMVFFTSLIGTLTHGQHKAVNKPLVLTMGITGFITSFAGAYISKFTKSHFLLAIFAVMACIAAVMMWIPRKEQGGDIPAEQVQFNKIIALIIALIVGFVGGMVGAPGAYIFIPSMIYILGIPTRVALGSTMGIVFVSSIAGALGKLVTFQVPYLLTAAVLVGTVPGARVGGLFSHKVPVKLLRRFLAVIISYAAIRMIYDAFK
;
A
#
# COMPACT_ATOMS: atom_id res chain seq x y z
N MET A 1 -2.54 16.41 -25.53
CA MET A 1 -2.84 15.36 -24.54
C MET A 1 -2.25 14.06 -25.06
N ASP A 2 -1.17 13.61 -24.44
CA ASP A 2 -0.32 12.59 -25.07
C ASP A 2 -0.87 11.19 -24.77
N TRP A 3 -1.50 10.59 -25.78
CA TRP A 3 -2.00 9.20 -25.73
C TRP A 3 -0.96 8.21 -25.18
N PRO A 4 0.34 8.30 -25.53
CA PRO A 4 1.37 7.43 -24.97
C PRO A 4 1.46 7.52 -23.44
N PHE A 5 1.26 8.70 -22.86
CA PHE A 5 1.27 8.89 -21.42
C PHE A 5 0.10 8.17 -20.73
N LEU A 6 -1.11 8.33 -21.26
CA LEU A 6 -2.30 7.66 -20.69
C LEU A 6 -2.22 6.14 -20.81
N VAL A 7 -1.70 5.63 -21.94
CA VAL A 7 -1.48 4.19 -22.14
C VAL A 7 -0.43 3.65 -21.14
N THR A 8 0.64 4.40 -20.93
CA THR A 8 1.66 4.01 -19.93
C THR A 8 1.07 3.97 -18.52
N LEU A 9 0.25 4.94 -18.14
CA LEU A 9 -0.45 4.97 -16.85
C LEU A 9 -1.44 3.81 -16.70
N PHE A 10 -2.18 3.48 -17.77
CA PHE A 10 -3.06 2.31 -17.80
C PHE A 10 -2.27 1.00 -17.55
N LEU A 11 -1.15 0.81 -18.26
CA LEU A 11 -0.30 -0.38 -18.10
C LEU A 11 0.32 -0.47 -16.71
N ILE A 12 0.74 0.66 -16.12
CA ILE A 12 1.21 0.72 -14.72
C ILE A 12 0.08 0.33 -13.78
N GLY A 13 -1.13 0.86 -13.98
CA GLY A 13 -2.31 0.51 -13.20
C GLY A 13 -2.64 -0.98 -13.28
N LEU A 14 -2.61 -1.56 -14.48
CA LEU A 14 -2.90 -2.97 -14.73
C LEU A 14 -1.85 -3.90 -14.08
N GLY A 15 -0.57 -3.69 -14.39
CA GLY A 15 0.52 -4.53 -13.88
C GLY A 15 0.74 -4.36 -12.38
N GLY A 16 0.74 -3.11 -11.91
CA GLY A 16 0.94 -2.81 -10.50
C GLY A 16 -0.18 -3.34 -9.62
N SER A 17 -1.45 -3.22 -10.03
CA SER A 17 -2.58 -3.75 -9.26
C SER A 17 -2.68 -5.27 -9.35
N PHE A 18 -2.28 -5.89 -10.46
CA PHE A 18 -2.15 -7.35 -10.56
C PHE A 18 -1.18 -7.89 -9.52
N VAL A 19 0.04 -7.36 -9.46
CA VAL A 19 1.04 -7.75 -8.47
C VAL A 19 0.56 -7.41 -7.05
N SER A 20 -0.06 -6.25 -6.86
CA SER A 20 -0.63 -5.83 -5.59
C SER A 20 -1.68 -6.78 -5.03
N ALA A 21 -2.66 -7.12 -5.84
CA ALA A 21 -3.75 -8.01 -5.43
C ALA A 21 -3.25 -9.44 -5.20
N MET A 22 -2.28 -9.89 -6.01
CA MET A 22 -1.64 -11.18 -5.84
C MET A 22 -0.86 -11.26 -4.51
N THR A 23 -0.24 -10.16 -4.07
CA THR A 23 0.61 -10.11 -2.87
C THR A 23 -0.13 -9.76 -1.60
N GLY A 24 -1.31 -9.18 -1.70
CA GLY A 24 -2.04 -8.67 -0.55
C GLY A 24 -1.46 -7.42 0.10
N LEU A 25 -0.47 -6.75 -0.51
CA LEU A 25 0.29 -5.63 0.06
C LEU A 25 -0.29 -4.24 -0.25
N GLY A 26 -1.46 -4.17 -0.88
CA GLY A 26 -2.09 -2.88 -1.19
C GLY A 26 -1.40 -2.04 -2.28
N GLY A 27 -0.38 -2.57 -2.95
CA GLY A 27 0.21 -2.08 -4.21
C GLY A 27 1.00 -0.79 -4.20
N ALA A 28 0.81 0.08 -3.25
CA ALA A 28 1.44 1.39 -3.23
C ALA A 28 2.97 1.33 -3.37
N ILE A 29 3.58 0.32 -2.74
CA ILE A 29 5.04 0.17 -2.73
C ILE A 29 5.64 -0.11 -4.12
N ILE A 30 4.87 -0.68 -5.02
CA ILE A 30 5.28 -0.93 -6.42
C ILE A 30 4.85 0.26 -7.28
N ILE A 31 3.64 0.74 -7.09
CA ILE A 31 3.04 1.74 -7.96
C ILE A 31 3.66 3.11 -7.80
N VAL A 32 4.00 3.52 -6.58
CA VAL A 32 4.65 4.82 -6.36
C VAL A 32 5.95 4.93 -7.17
N PRO A 33 6.93 4.01 -7.04
CA PRO A 33 8.14 4.11 -7.85
C PRO A 33 7.87 3.91 -9.35
N THR A 34 6.93 3.05 -9.75
CA THR A 34 6.63 2.88 -11.17
C THR A 34 6.02 4.13 -11.79
N LEU A 35 5.13 4.83 -11.10
CA LEU A 35 4.58 6.12 -11.55
C LEU A 35 5.62 7.23 -11.58
N LEU A 36 6.60 7.22 -10.68
CA LEU A 36 7.66 8.23 -10.67
C LEU A 36 8.72 8.00 -11.76
N TYR A 37 9.07 6.75 -12.03
CA TYR A 37 10.26 6.45 -12.86
C TYR A 37 9.93 5.94 -14.26
N ILE A 38 8.85 5.20 -14.48
CA ILE A 38 8.55 4.63 -15.82
C ILE A 38 8.20 5.72 -16.83
N PRO A 39 7.28 6.67 -16.56
CA PRO A 39 6.91 7.68 -17.54
C PRO A 39 8.09 8.52 -18.04
N PRO A 40 8.98 9.05 -17.18
CA PRO A 40 10.16 9.77 -17.66
C PRO A 40 11.18 8.88 -18.40
N MET A 41 11.31 7.59 -18.03
CA MET A 41 12.21 6.66 -18.73
C MET A 41 11.74 6.36 -20.16
N VAL A 42 10.43 6.36 -20.41
CA VAL A 42 9.83 6.18 -21.73
C VAL A 42 9.68 7.51 -22.48
N GLY A 43 9.99 8.64 -21.83
CA GLY A 43 9.95 9.96 -22.44
C GLY A 43 8.54 10.51 -22.68
N VAL A 44 7.51 9.98 -21.96
CA VAL A 44 6.10 10.35 -22.19
C VAL A 44 5.58 11.40 -21.20
N GLY A 45 6.30 11.72 -20.13
CA GLY A 45 5.91 12.74 -19.16
C GLY A 45 6.51 12.50 -17.78
N ASN A 46 6.27 13.44 -16.85
CA ASN A 46 6.76 13.40 -15.47
C ASN A 46 5.60 13.59 -14.50
N LEU A 47 5.65 12.88 -13.39
CA LEU A 47 4.73 13.06 -12.25
C LEU A 47 5.53 13.48 -11.02
N ASP A 48 5.02 14.43 -10.26
CA ASP A 48 5.58 14.75 -8.96
C ASP A 48 5.02 13.84 -7.85
N MET A 49 5.67 13.80 -6.69
CA MET A 49 5.25 12.91 -5.59
C MET A 49 3.86 13.27 -5.04
N LYS A 50 3.39 14.53 -5.15
CA LYS A 50 2.02 14.90 -4.76
C LYS A 50 0.99 14.28 -5.69
N GLN A 51 1.21 14.38 -7.00
CA GLN A 51 0.35 13.76 -8.01
C GLN A 51 0.32 12.24 -7.86
N VAL A 52 1.51 11.63 -7.73
CA VAL A 52 1.64 10.19 -7.51
C VAL A 52 0.91 9.76 -6.25
N SER A 53 1.05 10.50 -5.13
CA SER A 53 0.35 10.17 -3.88
C SER A 53 -1.17 10.28 -4.01
N GLY A 54 -1.67 11.25 -4.79
CA GLY A 54 -3.09 11.39 -5.09
C GLY A 54 -3.63 10.25 -5.95
N ILE A 55 -2.91 9.84 -7.00
CA ILE A 55 -3.26 8.70 -7.85
C ILE A 55 -3.25 7.40 -7.03
N THR A 56 -2.18 7.18 -6.28
CA THR A 56 -1.95 5.92 -5.56
C THR A 56 -2.99 5.68 -4.47
N ILE A 57 -3.39 6.71 -3.71
CA ILE A 57 -4.39 6.53 -2.63
C ILE A 57 -5.75 6.07 -3.18
N ILE A 58 -6.17 6.64 -4.32
CA ILE A 58 -7.41 6.24 -4.99
C ILE A 58 -7.29 4.82 -5.53
N MET A 59 -6.17 4.48 -6.16
CA MET A 59 -5.90 3.14 -6.63
C MET A 59 -5.90 2.10 -5.50
N VAL A 60 -5.24 2.42 -4.36
CA VAL A 60 -5.22 1.55 -3.19
C VAL A 60 -6.62 1.35 -2.60
N PHE A 61 -7.47 2.37 -2.63
CA PHE A 61 -8.87 2.22 -2.25
C PHE A 61 -9.56 1.14 -3.09
N PHE A 62 -9.47 1.20 -4.42
CA PHE A 62 -10.10 0.21 -5.29
C PHE A 62 -9.46 -1.18 -5.18
N THR A 63 -8.13 -1.27 -5.09
CA THR A 63 -7.45 -2.56 -4.93
C THR A 63 -7.75 -3.22 -3.59
N SER A 64 -7.81 -2.46 -2.50
CA SER A 64 -8.15 -3.00 -1.18
C SER A 64 -9.63 -3.37 -1.06
N LEU A 65 -10.53 -2.63 -1.72
CA LEU A 65 -11.94 -3.01 -1.84
C LEU A 65 -12.10 -4.35 -2.55
N ILE A 66 -11.50 -4.49 -3.75
CA ILE A 66 -11.53 -5.74 -4.51
C ILE A 66 -10.86 -6.87 -3.71
N GLY A 67 -9.70 -6.59 -3.09
CA GLY A 67 -8.99 -7.55 -2.26
C GLY A 67 -9.81 -8.01 -1.05
N THR A 68 -10.50 -7.11 -0.36
CA THR A 68 -11.37 -7.45 0.77
C THR A 68 -12.55 -8.31 0.33
N LEU A 69 -13.14 -8.02 -0.83
CA LEU A 69 -14.25 -8.80 -1.38
C LEU A 69 -13.81 -10.19 -1.85
N THR A 70 -12.61 -10.32 -2.40
CA THR A 70 -12.08 -11.60 -2.90
C THR A 70 -11.48 -12.47 -1.79
N HIS A 71 -10.80 -11.86 -0.81
CA HIS A 71 -10.17 -12.57 0.32
C HIS A 71 -11.08 -12.72 1.55
N GLY A 72 -12.17 -11.98 1.64
CA GLY A 72 -13.11 -12.01 2.77
C GLY A 72 -13.83 -13.35 2.97
N GLN A 73 -13.75 -14.26 1.99
CA GLN A 73 -14.27 -15.63 2.09
C GLN A 73 -13.37 -16.56 2.93
N HIS A 74 -12.14 -16.16 3.26
CA HIS A 74 -11.25 -16.96 4.07
C HIS A 74 -11.24 -16.44 5.51
N LYS A 75 -11.49 -17.30 6.49
CA LYS A 75 -11.55 -17.05 7.95
C LYS A 75 -10.23 -16.50 8.56
N ALA A 76 -9.49 -15.67 7.83
CA ALA A 76 -8.18 -15.13 8.19
C ALA A 76 -8.23 -13.68 8.70
N VAL A 77 -9.42 -13.11 8.92
CA VAL A 77 -9.60 -11.72 9.33
C VAL A 77 -9.91 -11.64 10.81
N ASN A 78 -9.06 -10.97 11.57
CA ASN A 78 -9.32 -10.64 12.98
C ASN A 78 -10.10 -9.31 13.04
N LYS A 79 -11.42 -9.40 13.28
CA LYS A 79 -12.32 -8.24 13.32
C LYS A 79 -11.92 -7.19 14.37
N PRO A 80 -11.58 -7.55 15.64
CA PRO A 80 -11.10 -6.59 16.61
C PRO A 80 -9.86 -5.82 16.17
N LEU A 81 -8.91 -6.49 15.50
CA LEU A 81 -7.70 -5.87 14.96
C LEU A 81 -8.02 -4.88 13.85
N VAL A 82 -8.89 -5.28 12.91
CA VAL A 82 -9.34 -4.40 11.80
C VAL A 82 -10.08 -3.17 12.34
N LEU A 83 -10.95 -3.32 13.32
CA LEU A 83 -11.65 -2.19 13.93
C LEU A 83 -10.67 -1.24 14.65
N THR A 84 -9.80 -1.79 15.49
CA THR A 84 -8.85 -0.97 16.27
C THR A 84 -7.89 -0.21 15.37
N MET A 85 -7.22 -0.91 14.45
CA MET A 85 -6.23 -0.28 13.56
C MET A 85 -6.88 0.48 12.40
N GLY A 86 -8.04 0.01 11.92
CA GLY A 86 -8.76 0.64 10.81
C GLY A 86 -9.35 1.99 11.19
N ILE A 87 -10.01 2.11 12.34
CA ILE A 87 -10.58 3.39 12.82
C ILE A 87 -9.47 4.39 13.10
N THR A 88 -8.41 3.97 13.80
CA THR A 88 -7.25 4.83 14.04
C THR A 88 -6.59 5.24 12.73
N GLY A 89 -6.36 4.29 11.83
CA GLY A 89 -5.82 4.54 10.50
C GLY A 89 -6.70 5.44 9.64
N PHE A 90 -8.03 5.36 9.78
CA PHE A 90 -8.97 6.27 9.12
C PHE A 90 -8.71 7.72 9.52
N ILE A 91 -8.72 8.02 10.83
CA ILE A 91 -8.53 9.37 11.34
C ILE A 91 -7.16 9.91 10.96
N THR A 92 -6.12 9.10 11.19
CA THR A 92 -4.74 9.55 10.97
C THR A 92 -4.37 9.62 9.48
N SER A 93 -4.91 8.75 8.62
CA SER A 93 -4.72 8.82 7.18
C SER A 93 -5.36 10.07 6.59
N PHE A 94 -6.56 10.46 7.06
CA PHE A 94 -7.16 11.73 6.67
C PHE A 94 -6.28 12.92 7.05
N ALA A 95 -5.84 12.97 8.31
CA ALA A 95 -4.97 14.04 8.81
C ALA A 95 -3.65 14.12 8.01
N GLY A 96 -3.00 12.97 7.75
CA GLY A 96 -1.79 12.90 6.95
C GLY A 96 -2.01 13.36 5.50
N ALA A 97 -3.08 12.90 4.86
CA ALA A 97 -3.45 13.31 3.50
C ALA A 97 -3.74 14.81 3.41
N TYR A 98 -4.41 15.38 4.41
CA TYR A 98 -4.68 16.82 4.47
C TYR A 98 -3.39 17.62 4.64
N ILE A 99 -2.53 17.25 5.59
CA ILE A 99 -1.27 17.94 5.88
C ILE A 99 -0.30 17.86 4.70
N SER A 100 -0.34 16.80 3.91
CA SER A 100 0.52 16.63 2.73
C SER A 100 0.34 17.74 1.67
N LYS A 101 -0.77 18.47 1.67
CA LYS A 101 -0.98 19.66 0.82
C LYS A 101 0.11 20.71 1.07
N PHE A 102 0.48 20.90 2.33
CA PHE A 102 1.46 21.91 2.77
C PHE A 102 2.90 21.38 2.72
N THR A 103 3.07 20.09 2.45
CA THR A 103 4.39 19.43 2.41
C THR A 103 4.97 19.49 0.99
N LYS A 104 6.27 19.74 0.85
CA LYS A 104 6.96 19.72 -0.45
C LYS A 104 7.03 18.29 -1.01
N SER A 105 6.94 18.12 -2.34
CA SER A 105 7.03 16.82 -3.01
C SER A 105 8.29 16.04 -2.66
N HIS A 106 9.44 16.72 -2.58
CA HIS A 106 10.72 16.12 -2.19
C HIS A 106 10.68 15.51 -0.78
N PHE A 107 10.03 16.18 0.18
CA PHE A 107 9.90 15.67 1.55
C PHE A 107 8.96 14.45 1.61
N LEU A 108 7.88 14.44 0.81
CA LEU A 108 7.01 13.26 0.67
C LEU A 108 7.76 12.07 0.08
N LEU A 109 8.65 12.33 -0.90
CA LEU A 109 9.53 11.31 -1.47
C LEU A 109 10.46 10.72 -0.42
N ALA A 110 11.09 11.57 0.38
CA ALA A 110 12.00 11.14 1.47
C ALA A 110 11.25 10.29 2.51
N ILE A 111 10.05 10.72 2.93
CA ILE A 111 9.20 9.95 3.85
C ILE A 111 8.90 8.57 3.27
N PHE A 112 8.47 8.50 2.00
CA PHE A 112 8.17 7.22 1.36
C PHE A 112 9.42 6.32 1.27
N ALA A 113 10.57 6.89 0.92
CA ALA A 113 11.83 6.17 0.85
C ALA A 113 12.22 5.55 2.21
N VAL A 114 12.12 6.32 3.30
CA VAL A 114 12.37 5.82 4.66
C VAL A 114 11.40 4.69 5.01
N MET A 115 10.11 4.87 4.75
CA MET A 115 9.11 3.82 4.99
C MET A 115 9.41 2.55 4.18
N ALA A 116 9.80 2.70 2.90
CA ALA A 116 10.16 1.58 2.04
C ALA A 116 11.41 0.85 2.56
N CYS A 117 12.41 1.58 3.07
CA CYS A 117 13.59 0.98 3.70
C CYS A 117 13.25 0.18 4.94
N ILE A 118 12.42 0.74 5.83
CA ILE A 118 11.95 0.03 7.03
C ILE A 118 11.23 -1.27 6.63
N ALA A 119 10.34 -1.19 5.66
CA ALA A 119 9.62 -2.35 5.15
C ALA A 119 10.56 -3.38 4.52
N ALA A 120 11.56 -2.95 3.72
CA ALA A 120 12.56 -3.82 3.13
C ALA A 120 13.35 -4.57 4.20
N VAL A 121 13.92 -3.85 5.17
CA VAL A 121 14.69 -4.44 6.27
C VAL A 121 13.84 -5.47 7.03
N MET A 122 12.60 -5.11 7.39
CA MET A 122 11.71 -6.04 8.10
C MET A 122 11.39 -7.28 7.26
N MET A 123 11.27 -7.18 5.95
CA MET A 123 11.01 -8.34 5.08
C MET A 123 12.19 -9.30 4.91
N TRP A 124 13.42 -8.81 5.06
CA TRP A 124 14.62 -9.64 5.01
C TRP A 124 14.87 -10.42 6.30
N ILE A 125 14.28 -10.02 7.44
CA ILE A 125 14.43 -10.75 8.70
C ILE A 125 13.67 -12.07 8.61
N PRO A 126 14.36 -13.24 8.67
CA PRO A 126 13.70 -14.53 8.65
C PRO A 126 12.92 -14.71 9.96
N ARG A 127 11.63 -15.04 9.86
CA ARG A 127 10.83 -15.45 11.01
C ARG A 127 10.37 -16.89 10.84
N LYS A 128 10.58 -17.71 11.86
CA LYS A 128 9.89 -18.99 11.99
C LYS A 128 8.41 -18.68 12.19
N GLU A 129 7.55 -19.26 11.37
CA GLU A 129 6.09 -19.16 11.59
C GLU A 129 5.79 -19.77 12.95
N GLN A 130 5.60 -18.92 13.94
CA GLN A 130 5.13 -19.32 15.26
C GLN A 130 3.60 -19.39 15.19
N GLY A 131 3.07 -20.56 15.35
CA GLY A 131 1.64 -20.78 15.44
C GLY A 131 1.13 -21.62 14.27
N GLY A 132 0.66 -22.81 14.61
CA GLY A 132 -0.20 -23.61 13.75
C GLY A 132 -1.44 -22.81 13.34
N ASP A 133 -2.38 -23.38 12.63
CA ASP A 133 -3.63 -22.77 12.17
C ASP A 133 -4.52 -22.30 13.35
N ILE A 134 -4.05 -21.20 14.05
CA ILE A 134 -4.86 -20.55 15.08
C ILE A 134 -5.96 -19.78 14.35
N PRO A 135 -7.24 -20.00 14.66
CA PRO A 135 -8.35 -19.23 14.11
C PRO A 135 -8.12 -17.74 14.35
N ALA A 136 -8.35 -16.91 13.34
CA ALA A 136 -8.09 -15.47 13.40
C ALA A 136 -8.80 -14.79 14.58
N GLU A 137 -9.97 -15.31 14.99
CA GLU A 137 -10.78 -14.79 16.09
C GLU A 137 -10.11 -14.99 17.47
N GLN A 138 -9.23 -15.99 17.61
CA GLN A 138 -8.54 -16.32 18.86
C GLN A 138 -7.19 -15.62 19.02
N VAL A 139 -6.73 -14.92 17.98
CA VAL A 139 -5.45 -14.20 18.02
C VAL A 139 -5.57 -12.98 18.92
N GLN A 140 -4.87 -13.03 20.05
CA GLN A 140 -4.75 -11.91 20.99
C GLN A 140 -3.62 -10.99 20.56
N PHE A 141 -3.78 -9.69 20.79
CA PHE A 141 -2.78 -8.67 20.50
C PHE A 141 -2.85 -7.52 21.50
N ASN A 142 -1.74 -6.82 21.66
CA ASN A 142 -1.70 -5.63 22.50
C ASN A 142 -2.37 -4.46 21.77
N LYS A 143 -3.54 -4.03 22.25
CA LYS A 143 -4.33 -2.95 21.65
C LYS A 143 -3.58 -1.62 21.62
N ILE A 144 -2.80 -1.30 22.66
CA ILE A 144 -2.06 -0.03 22.75
C ILE A 144 -0.98 0.03 21.68
N ILE A 145 -0.22 -1.06 21.52
CA ILE A 145 0.81 -1.15 20.46
C ILE A 145 0.15 -1.08 19.07
N ALA A 146 -0.97 -1.77 18.88
CA ALA A 146 -1.72 -1.72 17.61
C ALA A 146 -2.20 -0.31 17.28
N LEU A 147 -2.70 0.45 18.27
CA LEU A 147 -3.09 1.85 18.11
C LEU A 147 -1.90 2.74 17.73
N ILE A 148 -0.76 2.60 18.41
CA ILE A 148 0.45 3.39 18.11
C ILE A 148 0.93 3.12 16.67
N ILE A 149 0.98 1.85 16.27
CA ILE A 149 1.35 1.46 14.91
C ILE A 149 0.37 2.09 13.90
N ALA A 150 -0.94 1.98 14.15
CA ALA A 150 -1.96 2.51 13.25
C ALA A 150 -1.91 4.04 13.17
N LEU A 151 -1.60 4.73 14.27
CA LEU A 151 -1.43 6.17 14.31
C LEU A 151 -0.27 6.62 13.43
N ILE A 152 0.91 6.05 13.63
CA ILE A 152 2.12 6.44 12.90
C ILE A 152 1.99 6.04 11.41
N VAL A 153 1.66 4.77 11.15
CA VAL A 153 1.62 4.24 9.78
C VAL A 153 0.44 4.83 8.99
N GLY A 154 -0.71 5.04 9.64
CA GLY A 154 -1.86 5.68 9.02
C GLY A 154 -1.58 7.13 8.64
N PHE A 155 -0.99 7.91 9.55
CA PHE A 155 -0.64 9.31 9.30
C PHE A 155 0.37 9.45 8.16
N VAL A 156 1.51 8.78 8.28
CA VAL A 156 2.58 8.84 7.27
C VAL A 156 2.11 8.24 5.94
N GLY A 157 1.38 7.12 6.00
CA GLY A 157 0.79 6.49 4.82
C GLY A 157 -0.22 7.38 4.10
N GLY A 158 -1.04 8.13 4.84
CA GLY A 158 -1.95 9.15 4.30
C GLY A 158 -1.21 10.28 3.60
N MET A 159 -0.11 10.78 4.17
CA MET A 159 0.72 11.81 3.55
C MET A 159 1.25 11.38 2.17
N VAL A 160 1.81 10.19 2.08
CA VAL A 160 2.46 9.68 0.85
C VAL A 160 1.49 8.98 -0.11
N GLY A 161 0.21 8.90 0.25
CA GLY A 161 -0.80 8.25 -0.59
C GLY A 161 -0.72 6.70 -0.59
N ALA A 162 -0.08 6.15 0.40
CA ALA A 162 0.17 4.73 0.54
C ALA A 162 -0.24 4.27 1.94
N PRO A 163 -1.52 3.92 2.19
CA PRO A 163 -2.06 3.68 3.54
C PRO A 163 -1.42 2.49 4.28
N GLY A 164 -0.15 2.27 4.05
CA GLY A 164 0.77 1.54 4.91
C GLY A 164 0.70 0.03 4.90
N ALA A 165 0.01 -0.62 3.95
CA ALA A 165 -0.10 -2.08 3.91
C ALA A 165 1.26 -2.78 4.04
N TYR A 166 2.26 -2.28 3.34
CA TYR A 166 3.62 -2.82 3.32
C TYR A 166 4.37 -2.63 4.65
N ILE A 167 3.92 -1.73 5.52
CA ILE A 167 4.43 -1.59 6.89
C ILE A 167 3.51 -2.26 7.91
N PHE A 168 2.18 -2.20 7.73
CA PHE A 168 1.24 -2.87 8.63
C PHE A 168 1.53 -4.36 8.73
N ILE A 169 1.75 -5.04 7.60
CA ILE A 169 2.03 -6.48 7.60
C ILE A 169 3.25 -6.82 8.44
N PRO A 170 4.46 -6.29 8.17
CA PRO A 170 5.61 -6.60 8.99
C PRO A 170 5.45 -6.13 10.45
N SER A 171 4.85 -4.98 10.70
CA SER A 171 4.61 -4.51 12.07
C SER A 171 3.68 -5.46 12.84
N MET A 172 2.62 -5.96 12.24
CA MET A 172 1.74 -6.95 12.87
C MET A 172 2.47 -8.27 13.14
N ILE A 173 3.30 -8.71 12.20
CA ILE A 173 4.04 -9.96 12.33
C ILE A 173 5.15 -9.83 13.38
N TYR A 174 5.98 -8.80 13.31
CA TYR A 174 7.21 -8.71 14.10
C TYR A 174 7.00 -8.03 15.45
N ILE A 175 6.10 -7.04 15.56
CA ILE A 175 5.88 -6.27 16.79
C ILE A 175 4.70 -6.85 17.57
N LEU A 176 3.57 -7.14 16.90
CA LEU A 176 2.38 -7.67 17.57
C LEU A 176 2.37 -9.20 17.68
N GLY A 177 3.29 -9.91 17.03
CA GLY A 177 3.36 -11.36 17.09
C GLY A 177 2.24 -12.10 16.35
N ILE A 178 1.51 -11.42 15.46
CA ILE A 178 0.35 -11.96 14.77
C ILE A 178 0.79 -12.97 13.68
N PRO A 179 0.13 -14.14 13.55
CA PRO A 179 0.42 -15.10 12.48
C PRO A 179 0.30 -14.46 11.10
N THR A 180 1.21 -14.80 10.18
CA THR A 180 1.32 -14.17 8.84
C THR A 180 0.01 -14.20 8.07
N ARG A 181 -0.74 -15.31 8.11
CA ARG A 181 -2.02 -15.47 7.42
C ARG A 181 -3.08 -14.49 7.94
N VAL A 182 -3.14 -14.28 9.26
CA VAL A 182 -4.07 -13.34 9.90
C VAL A 182 -3.65 -11.89 9.65
N ALA A 183 -2.35 -11.61 9.67
CA ALA A 183 -1.82 -10.30 9.34
C ALA A 183 -2.18 -9.90 7.90
N LEU A 184 -1.97 -10.78 6.92
CA LEU A 184 -2.32 -10.53 5.51
C LEU A 184 -3.82 -10.29 5.32
N GLY A 185 -4.68 -11.17 5.89
CA GLY A 185 -6.13 -11.04 5.78
C GLY A 185 -6.67 -9.78 6.44
N SER A 186 -6.17 -9.44 7.64
CA SER A 186 -6.62 -8.26 8.39
C SER A 186 -6.13 -6.95 7.76
N THR A 187 -4.93 -6.94 7.16
CA THR A 187 -4.36 -5.74 6.53
C THR A 187 -5.25 -5.19 5.42
N MET A 188 -5.85 -6.04 4.60
CA MET A 188 -6.73 -5.59 3.52
C MET A 188 -7.90 -4.77 4.05
N GLY A 189 -8.54 -5.22 5.15
CA GLY A 189 -9.61 -4.48 5.80
C GLY A 189 -9.13 -3.16 6.43
N ILE A 190 -7.97 -3.16 7.10
CA ILE A 190 -7.38 -1.96 7.70
C ILE A 190 -7.06 -0.92 6.62
N VAL A 191 -6.42 -1.36 5.54
CA VAL A 191 -6.03 -0.50 4.41
C VAL A 191 -7.24 0.03 3.66
N PHE A 192 -8.27 -0.78 3.47
CA PHE A 192 -9.53 -0.34 2.87
C PHE A 192 -10.13 0.83 3.66
N VAL A 193 -10.31 0.66 4.97
CA VAL A 193 -10.88 1.70 5.84
C VAL A 193 -10.00 2.96 5.86
N SER A 194 -8.68 2.81 5.98
CA SER A 194 -7.73 3.94 5.99
C SER A 194 -7.65 4.65 4.64
N SER A 195 -7.79 3.92 3.52
CA SER A 195 -7.74 4.50 2.18
C SER A 195 -8.96 5.34 1.84
N ILE A 196 -10.14 5.04 2.40
CA ILE A 196 -11.33 5.89 2.26
C ILE A 196 -11.01 7.31 2.77
N ALA A 197 -10.50 7.40 4.00
CA ALA A 197 -10.21 8.68 4.62
C ALA A 197 -9.05 9.41 3.95
N GLY A 198 -7.99 8.69 3.59
CA GLY A 198 -6.87 9.26 2.85
C GLY A 198 -7.29 9.78 1.48
N ALA A 199 -8.14 9.04 0.75
CA ALA A 199 -8.70 9.49 -0.52
C ALA A 199 -9.55 10.76 -0.35
N LEU A 200 -10.43 10.79 0.65
CA LEU A 200 -11.21 11.99 0.98
C LEU A 200 -10.30 13.19 1.29
N GLY A 201 -9.24 12.99 2.09
CA GLY A 201 -8.26 14.03 2.40
C GLY A 201 -7.57 14.59 1.16
N LYS A 202 -7.15 13.73 0.22
CA LYS A 202 -6.52 14.15 -1.05
C LYS A 202 -7.50 14.81 -2.02
N LEU A 203 -8.77 14.36 -2.06
CA LEU A 203 -9.82 14.96 -2.88
C LEU A 203 -10.17 16.37 -2.39
N VAL A 204 -10.41 16.55 -1.09
CA VAL A 204 -10.74 17.86 -0.49
C VAL A 204 -9.58 18.85 -0.65
N THR A 205 -8.35 18.38 -0.69
CA THR A 205 -7.17 19.23 -0.87
C THR A 205 -6.75 19.43 -2.33
N PHE A 206 -7.52 18.91 -3.29
CA PHE A 206 -7.28 19.02 -4.74
C PHE A 206 -5.91 18.50 -5.19
N GLN A 207 -5.42 17.43 -4.56
CA GLN A 207 -4.14 16.80 -4.90
C GLN A 207 -4.28 15.65 -5.90
N VAL A 208 -5.50 15.31 -6.34
CA VAL A 208 -5.78 14.22 -7.25
C VAL A 208 -5.89 14.72 -8.68
N PRO A 209 -4.98 14.35 -9.59
CA PRO A 209 -5.11 14.65 -11.01
C PRO A 209 -6.13 13.69 -11.64
N TYR A 210 -7.40 14.09 -11.70
CA TYR A 210 -8.54 13.22 -12.02
C TYR A 210 -8.37 12.39 -13.29
N LEU A 211 -7.88 13.01 -14.37
CA LEU A 211 -7.74 12.33 -15.66
C LEU A 211 -6.65 11.24 -15.63
N LEU A 212 -5.49 11.58 -15.03
CA LEU A 212 -4.38 10.63 -14.90
C LEU A 212 -4.77 9.49 -13.95
N THR A 213 -5.52 9.83 -12.89
CA THR A 213 -6.08 8.84 -11.96
C THR A 213 -7.06 7.91 -12.67
N ALA A 214 -7.94 8.44 -13.52
CA ALA A 214 -8.88 7.63 -14.29
C ALA A 214 -8.15 6.65 -15.22
N ALA A 215 -7.08 7.08 -15.91
CA ALA A 215 -6.28 6.20 -16.77
C ALA A 215 -5.66 5.03 -15.98
N VAL A 216 -5.11 5.30 -14.78
CA VAL A 216 -4.58 4.26 -13.89
C VAL A 216 -5.70 3.33 -13.40
N LEU A 217 -6.87 3.87 -13.03
CA LEU A 217 -7.99 3.08 -12.49
C LEU A 217 -8.59 2.11 -13.51
N VAL A 218 -8.68 2.50 -14.78
CA VAL A 218 -9.15 1.62 -15.85
C VAL A 218 -8.28 0.36 -15.94
N GLY A 219 -6.96 0.49 -15.74
CA GLY A 219 -6.05 -0.66 -15.61
C GLY A 219 -6.14 -1.39 -14.27
N THR A 220 -6.37 -0.64 -13.19
CA THR A 220 -6.37 -1.17 -11.82
C THR A 220 -7.46 -2.22 -11.59
N VAL A 221 -8.68 -1.97 -12.05
CA VAL A 221 -9.82 -2.87 -11.80
C VAL A 221 -9.62 -4.26 -12.39
N PRO A 222 -9.29 -4.41 -13.69
CA PRO A 222 -9.02 -5.74 -14.25
C PRO A 222 -7.75 -6.36 -13.67
N GLY A 223 -6.67 -5.58 -13.46
CA GLY A 223 -5.43 -6.05 -12.86
C GLY A 223 -5.65 -6.64 -11.47
N ALA A 224 -6.37 -5.94 -10.61
CA ALA A 224 -6.66 -6.39 -9.25
C ALA A 224 -7.53 -7.67 -9.23
N ARG A 225 -8.52 -7.77 -10.10
CA ARG A 225 -9.36 -8.98 -10.21
C ARG A 225 -8.54 -10.19 -10.62
N VAL A 226 -7.77 -10.07 -11.69
CA VAL A 226 -6.93 -11.17 -12.18
C VAL A 226 -5.86 -11.53 -11.16
N GLY A 227 -5.17 -10.55 -10.57
CA GLY A 227 -4.17 -10.77 -9.53
C GLY A 227 -4.72 -11.48 -8.31
N GLY A 228 -5.91 -11.11 -7.85
CA GLY A 228 -6.61 -11.77 -6.74
C GLY A 228 -6.90 -13.25 -7.01
N LEU A 229 -7.35 -13.59 -8.22
CA LEU A 229 -7.59 -14.98 -8.63
C LEU A 229 -6.29 -15.82 -8.68
N PHE A 230 -5.17 -15.20 -9.06
CA PHE A 230 -3.86 -15.88 -9.10
C PHE A 230 -3.18 -15.97 -7.73
N SER A 231 -3.59 -15.17 -6.76
CA SER A 231 -3.03 -15.13 -5.40
C SER A 231 -2.92 -16.52 -4.74
N HIS A 232 -3.89 -17.39 -4.98
CA HIS A 232 -3.93 -18.74 -4.41
C HIS A 232 -2.94 -19.74 -5.04
N LYS A 233 -2.40 -19.43 -6.23
CA LYS A 233 -1.53 -20.33 -6.98
C LYS A 233 -0.04 -20.11 -6.72
N VAL A 234 0.33 -18.96 -6.14
CA VAL A 234 1.72 -18.57 -5.95
C VAL A 234 2.16 -18.84 -4.49
N PRO A 235 3.27 -19.57 -4.29
CA PRO A 235 3.78 -19.81 -2.93
C PRO A 235 4.19 -18.48 -2.26
N VAL A 236 3.69 -18.24 -1.05
CA VAL A 236 3.94 -17.04 -0.26
C VAL A 236 5.44 -16.71 -0.13
N LYS A 237 6.29 -17.73 -0.04
CA LYS A 237 7.76 -17.56 0.03
C LYS A 237 8.36 -16.90 -1.22
N LEU A 238 7.90 -17.31 -2.42
CA LEU A 238 8.39 -16.73 -3.69
C LEU A 238 7.94 -15.28 -3.81
N LEU A 239 6.69 -15.04 -3.49
CA LEU A 239 6.07 -13.73 -3.51
C LEU A 239 6.79 -12.75 -2.58
N ARG A 240 7.08 -13.19 -1.34
CA ARG A 240 7.82 -12.41 -0.35
C ARG A 240 9.23 -12.05 -0.82
N ARG A 241 9.97 -13.00 -1.44
CA ARG A 241 11.31 -12.73 -1.99
C ARG A 241 11.27 -11.73 -3.15
N PHE A 242 10.34 -11.93 -4.07
CA PHE A 242 10.16 -11.02 -5.21
C PHE A 242 9.87 -9.59 -4.77
N LEU A 243 8.98 -9.44 -3.79
CA LEU A 243 8.67 -8.15 -3.19
C LEU A 243 9.86 -7.54 -2.45
N ALA A 244 10.58 -8.32 -1.64
CA ALA A 244 11.75 -7.82 -0.94
C ALA A 244 12.77 -7.22 -1.92
N VAL A 245 13.00 -7.86 -3.06
CA VAL A 245 13.90 -7.36 -4.11
C VAL A 245 13.38 -6.06 -4.73
N ILE A 246 12.10 -6.02 -5.13
CA ILE A 246 11.51 -4.82 -5.75
C ILE A 246 11.51 -3.65 -4.76
N ILE A 247 11.11 -3.89 -3.51
CA ILE A 247 11.07 -2.87 -2.47
C ILE A 247 12.48 -2.34 -2.18
N SER A 248 13.48 -3.23 -2.07
CA SER A 248 14.87 -2.83 -1.83
C SER A 248 15.42 -1.98 -2.98
N TYR A 249 15.16 -2.37 -4.23
CA TYR A 249 15.55 -1.60 -5.40
C TYR A 249 14.87 -0.22 -5.41
N ALA A 250 13.56 -0.17 -5.20
CA ALA A 250 12.80 1.06 -5.16
C ALA A 250 13.29 1.99 -4.03
N ALA A 251 13.52 1.44 -2.84
CA ALA A 251 14.02 2.20 -1.68
C ALA A 251 15.39 2.83 -1.95
N ILE A 252 16.34 2.06 -2.50
CA ILE A 252 17.68 2.55 -2.83
C ILE A 252 17.59 3.68 -3.86
N ARG A 253 16.81 3.48 -4.93
CA ARG A 253 16.64 4.49 -5.98
C ARG A 253 16.04 5.78 -5.44
N MET A 254 14.97 5.66 -4.62
CA MET A 254 14.27 6.81 -4.05
C MET A 254 15.11 7.56 -3.02
N ILE A 255 15.95 6.86 -2.23
CA ILE A 255 16.92 7.51 -1.35
C ILE A 255 17.90 8.33 -2.19
N TYR A 256 18.48 7.73 -3.23
CA TYR A 256 19.41 8.44 -4.09
C TYR A 256 18.82 9.74 -4.66
N ASP A 257 17.55 9.67 -5.12
CA ASP A 257 16.85 10.83 -5.67
C ASP A 257 16.38 11.83 -4.58
N ALA A 258 16.18 11.39 -3.35
CA ALA A 258 15.83 12.25 -2.23
C ALA A 258 17.02 13.05 -1.67
N PHE A 259 18.25 12.62 -1.92
CA PHE A 259 19.47 13.32 -1.48
C PHE A 259 20.20 14.05 -2.61
N LYS A 260 19.66 14.03 -3.84
CA LYS A 260 20.16 14.77 -4.99
C LYS A 260 19.36 16.07 -5.20
#